data_76485e74352fea2a3b1ba09bc78ae593
#
_entry.id   76485e74352fea2a3b1ba09bc78ae593
#
_cell.length_a   1.000
_cell.length_b   1.000
_cell.length_c   1.000
_cell.angle_alpha   90.00
_cell.angle_beta   90.00
_cell.angle_gamma   90.00
#
_symmetry.space_group_name_H-M   'P 1'
#
loop_
_entity.id
_entity.type
_entity.pdbx_description
1 polymer ?
#
loop_
_entity_poly.entity_id
_entity_poly.type
_entity_poly.pdbx_seq_one_letter_code
_entity_poly.pdbx_strand_id
1 'polypeptide(L)'
;MDINRKTAYYTLMDIETKKSFSNLSLNHHIIVCNPPSPAFVRELVYGVLENKLLLDYIIDKLVPTGAAKVKTGDLVVLRMGIYQLGYMDKVPEYAAVNESVNLAKKFCKGRQGFINGVLRTYTKEKYTIKLPDRTEDEIRYLSIKYSYAPWIIRLWLERYDIDFVEELLAAGNETPDVTIRMNWLKTMKPDLIRRLNEKGFETSEGKLCKNAIHVKGSGLLNNVIYKHGYFSVQDEASMLTSEKLDPQKGDLIMDVCAAPGGKTFAIAERMDNKGLII
;
A
#
# COMPACT_ATOMS: atom_id res chain seq x y z
N MET A 1 18.23 -3.76 19.70
CA MET A 1 17.65 -3.02 18.58
C MET A 1 17.00 -4.03 17.64
N ASP A 2 15.75 -3.87 17.39
CA ASP A 2 14.93 -4.76 16.58
C ASP A 2 15.33 -4.68 15.08
N ILE A 3 15.56 -5.86 14.46
CA ILE A 3 16.01 -5.95 13.06
C ILE A 3 14.91 -5.50 12.10
N ASN A 4 13.62 -5.79 12.40
CA ASN A 4 12.51 -5.38 11.55
C ASN A 4 12.47 -3.85 11.43
N ARG A 5 12.53 -3.14 12.57
CA ARG A 5 12.51 -1.68 12.61
C ARG A 5 13.75 -1.05 11.98
N LYS A 6 14.91 -1.68 12.15
CA LYS A 6 16.15 -1.27 11.48
C LYS A 6 16.01 -1.37 9.95
N THR A 7 15.45 -2.46 9.46
CA THR A 7 15.20 -2.68 8.02
C THR A 7 14.25 -1.61 7.47
N ALA A 8 13.15 -1.33 8.18
CA ALA A 8 12.21 -0.27 7.82
C ALA A 8 12.88 1.11 7.78
N TYR A 9 13.71 1.42 8.79
CA TYR A 9 14.45 2.68 8.83
C TYR A 9 15.37 2.85 7.62
N TYR A 10 16.16 1.85 7.24
CA TYR A 10 17.02 1.93 6.07
C TYR A 10 16.23 2.13 4.78
N THR A 11 15.12 1.40 4.63
CA THR A 11 14.23 1.55 3.48
C THR A 11 13.70 2.98 3.35
N LEU A 12 13.14 3.52 4.44
CA LEU A 12 12.60 4.88 4.47
C LEU A 12 13.68 5.94 4.26
N MET A 13 14.88 5.74 4.81
CA MET A 13 16.02 6.65 4.59
C MET A 13 16.43 6.67 3.12
N ASP A 14 16.51 5.54 2.45
CA ASP A 14 16.83 5.48 1.01
C ASP A 14 15.77 6.17 0.15
N ILE A 15 14.48 6.01 0.50
CA ILE A 15 13.38 6.70 -0.18
C ILE A 15 13.49 8.23 0.02
N GLU A 16 13.73 8.69 1.25
CA GLU A 16 13.79 10.13 1.54
C GLU A 16 15.06 10.81 0.97
N THR A 17 16.21 10.15 1.04
CA THR A 17 17.51 10.78 0.69
C THR A 17 17.95 10.49 -0.74
N LYS A 18 17.69 9.29 -1.26
CA LYS A 18 18.10 8.84 -2.60
C LYS A 18 16.97 8.87 -3.62
N LYS A 19 15.74 9.21 -3.21
CA LYS A 19 14.52 9.13 -4.05
C LYS A 19 14.30 7.76 -4.68
N SER A 20 14.69 6.71 -3.95
CA SER A 20 14.54 5.32 -4.39
C SER A 20 13.07 4.93 -4.49
N PHE A 21 12.73 4.05 -5.44
CA PHE A 21 11.41 3.44 -5.50
C PHE A 21 11.15 2.58 -4.27
N SER A 22 9.99 2.75 -3.65
CA SER A 22 9.65 2.11 -2.37
C SER A 22 9.72 0.59 -2.42
N ASN A 23 9.16 -0.02 -3.47
CA ASN A 23 9.16 -1.47 -3.65
C ASN A 23 10.58 -2.04 -3.86
N LEU A 24 11.44 -1.36 -4.62
CA LEU A 24 12.81 -1.81 -4.87
C LEU A 24 13.67 -1.68 -3.62
N SER A 25 13.62 -0.53 -2.94
CA SER A 25 14.36 -0.29 -1.70
C SER A 25 13.92 -1.27 -0.60
N LEU A 26 12.61 -1.48 -0.45
CA LEU A 26 12.06 -2.40 0.55
C LEU A 26 12.52 -3.85 0.32
N ASN A 27 12.41 -4.33 -0.92
CA ASN A 27 12.83 -5.69 -1.25
C ASN A 27 14.34 -5.87 -1.08
N HIS A 28 15.16 -4.89 -1.48
CA HIS A 28 16.60 -4.90 -1.26
C HIS A 28 16.93 -5.04 0.22
N HIS A 29 16.37 -4.18 1.08
CA HIS A 29 16.67 -4.21 2.51
C HIS A 29 16.11 -5.44 3.23
N ILE A 30 14.98 -6.01 2.78
CA ILE A 30 14.48 -7.28 3.29
C ILE A 30 15.48 -8.41 3.00
N ILE A 31 16.03 -8.47 1.79
CA ILE A 31 17.03 -9.47 1.41
C ILE A 31 18.33 -9.29 2.22
N VAL A 32 18.86 -8.07 2.27
CA VAL A 32 20.15 -7.76 2.93
C VAL A 32 20.09 -7.91 4.45
N CYS A 33 19.03 -7.44 5.09
CA CYS A 33 18.90 -7.43 6.54
C CYS A 33 18.29 -8.73 7.09
N ASN A 34 17.62 -9.52 6.25
CA ASN A 34 16.92 -10.76 6.60
C ASN A 34 16.08 -10.64 7.89
N PRO A 35 15.08 -9.71 7.95
CA PRO A 35 14.31 -9.46 9.16
C PRO A 35 13.44 -10.69 9.51
N PRO A 36 13.25 -11.00 10.82
CA PRO A 36 12.39 -12.10 11.25
C PRO A 36 10.94 -12.00 10.76
N SER A 37 10.43 -10.78 10.57
CA SER A 37 9.06 -10.53 10.09
C SER A 37 9.05 -9.57 8.91
N PRO A 38 9.24 -10.04 7.66
CA PRO A 38 9.12 -9.19 6.47
C PRO A 38 7.73 -8.52 6.33
N ALA A 39 6.66 -9.17 6.82
CA ALA A 39 5.31 -8.62 6.82
C ALA A 39 5.22 -7.35 7.69
N PHE A 40 5.76 -7.39 8.90
CA PHE A 40 5.84 -6.23 9.78
C PHE A 40 6.63 -5.07 9.13
N VAL A 41 7.75 -5.38 8.47
CA VAL A 41 8.55 -4.36 7.79
C VAL A 41 7.75 -3.71 6.67
N ARG A 42 7.02 -4.49 5.87
CA ARG A 42 6.16 -3.98 4.79
C ARG A 42 5.06 -3.07 5.32
N GLU A 43 4.35 -3.53 6.34
CA GLU A 43 3.28 -2.76 6.99
C GLU A 43 3.81 -1.43 7.54
N LEU A 44 4.95 -1.45 8.26
CA LEU A 44 5.54 -0.24 8.81
C LEU A 44 6.03 0.73 7.73
N VAL A 45 6.68 0.24 6.67
CA VAL A 45 7.20 1.09 5.59
C VAL A 45 6.07 1.71 4.79
N TYR A 46 5.14 0.90 4.28
CA TYR A 46 4.04 1.41 3.47
C TYR A 46 3.09 2.28 4.29
N GLY A 47 2.78 1.88 5.52
CA GLY A 47 1.94 2.69 6.39
C GLY A 47 2.53 4.07 6.71
N VAL A 48 3.84 4.17 6.90
CA VAL A 48 4.51 5.48 7.04
C VAL A 48 4.44 6.29 5.75
N LEU A 49 4.58 5.67 4.58
CA LEU A 49 4.53 6.37 3.29
C LEU A 49 3.11 6.84 2.95
N GLU A 50 2.14 5.99 3.15
CA GLU A 50 0.71 6.26 2.89
C GLU A 50 0.16 7.35 3.83
N ASN A 51 0.63 7.41 5.06
CA ASN A 51 0.19 8.39 6.05
C ASN A 51 1.17 9.58 6.22
N LYS A 52 2.08 9.78 5.29
CA LYS A 52 3.21 10.71 5.45
C LYS A 52 2.77 12.13 5.80
N LEU A 53 1.77 12.69 5.12
CA LEU A 53 1.33 14.07 5.36
C LEU A 53 0.64 14.20 6.72
N LEU A 54 -0.14 13.22 7.12
CA LEU A 54 -0.77 13.18 8.44
C LEU A 54 0.28 13.04 9.56
N LEU A 55 1.28 12.17 9.37
CA LEU A 55 2.36 12.00 10.34
C LEU A 55 3.20 13.28 10.48
N ASP A 56 3.49 13.96 9.38
CA ASP A 56 4.20 15.25 9.41
C ASP A 56 3.37 16.33 10.11
N TYR A 57 2.08 16.40 9.85
CA TYR A 57 1.17 17.31 10.54
C TYR A 57 1.13 17.06 12.07
N ILE A 58 1.08 15.79 12.48
CA ILE A 58 1.15 15.42 13.90
C ILE A 58 2.48 15.89 14.50
N ILE A 59 3.61 15.67 13.80
CA ILE A 59 4.92 16.12 14.24
C ILE A 59 4.97 17.65 14.34
N ASP A 60 4.37 18.38 13.40
CA ASP A 60 4.27 19.85 13.45
C ASP A 60 3.54 20.35 14.70
N LYS A 61 2.55 19.61 15.19
CA LYS A 61 1.83 19.96 16.42
C LYS A 61 2.64 19.67 17.69
N LEU A 62 3.48 18.64 17.66
CA LEU A 62 4.25 18.17 18.80
C LEU A 62 5.64 18.82 18.94
N VAL A 63 6.18 19.31 17.81
CA VAL A 63 7.54 19.88 17.76
C VAL A 63 7.46 21.38 17.49
N PRO A 64 7.87 22.25 18.43
CA PRO A 64 7.73 23.70 18.28
C PRO A 64 8.37 24.30 17.02
N THR A 65 9.43 23.65 16.52
CA THR A 65 10.13 24.10 15.29
C THR A 65 9.51 23.55 14.00
N GLY A 66 8.52 22.69 14.11
CA GLY A 66 7.87 21.99 12.99
C GLY A 66 8.70 20.84 12.38
N ALA A 67 8.03 19.94 11.67
CA ALA A 67 8.63 18.78 11.01
C ALA A 67 9.69 19.16 9.97
N ALA A 68 9.49 20.26 9.25
CA ALA A 68 10.40 20.74 8.21
C ALA A 68 11.81 21.09 8.73
N LYS A 69 11.96 21.42 10.02
CA LYS A 69 13.25 21.73 10.65
C LYS A 69 13.87 20.53 11.37
N VAL A 70 13.17 19.40 11.41
CA VAL A 70 13.70 18.16 11.98
C VAL A 70 14.62 17.48 10.96
N LYS A 71 15.78 17.00 11.41
CA LYS A 71 16.71 16.25 10.53
C LYS A 71 16.05 15.00 9.99
N THR A 72 16.31 14.66 8.73
CA THR A 72 15.68 13.53 8.02
C THR A 72 15.70 12.22 8.82
N GLY A 73 16.85 11.87 9.43
CA GLY A 73 16.92 10.64 10.23
C GLY A 73 16.02 10.66 11.47
N ASP A 74 15.96 11.80 12.18
CA ASP A 74 15.08 11.99 13.33
C ASP A 74 13.60 11.92 12.87
N LEU A 75 13.28 12.57 11.75
CA LEU A 75 11.94 12.63 11.17
C LEU A 75 11.45 11.23 10.78
N VAL A 76 12.28 10.42 10.13
CA VAL A 76 11.94 9.04 9.80
C VAL A 76 11.65 8.22 11.07
N VAL A 77 12.48 8.36 12.13
CA VAL A 77 12.24 7.65 13.39
C VAL A 77 10.94 8.12 14.06
N LEU A 78 10.63 9.41 14.03
CA LEU A 78 9.38 9.96 14.57
C LEU A 78 8.15 9.45 13.80
N ARG A 79 8.18 9.48 12.46
CA ARG A 79 7.10 8.93 11.63
C ARG A 79 6.85 7.46 11.93
N MET A 80 7.91 6.64 12.00
CA MET A 80 7.82 5.22 12.36
C MET A 80 7.25 5.01 13.77
N GLY A 81 7.66 5.81 14.73
CA GLY A 81 7.18 5.73 16.10
C GLY A 81 5.71 6.10 16.22
N ILE A 82 5.30 7.22 15.63
CA ILE A 82 3.91 7.70 15.62
C ILE A 82 3.01 6.72 14.89
N TYR A 83 3.42 6.20 13.73
CA TYR A 83 2.65 5.21 13.00
C TYR A 83 2.41 3.94 13.83
N GLN A 84 3.44 3.40 14.49
CA GLN A 84 3.28 2.25 15.37
C GLN A 84 2.32 2.52 16.53
N LEU A 85 2.39 3.70 17.14
CA LEU A 85 1.57 4.10 18.29
C LEU A 85 0.11 4.40 17.92
N GLY A 86 -0.15 4.78 16.67
CA GLY A 86 -1.48 5.18 16.21
C GLY A 86 -2.22 4.13 15.39
N TYR A 87 -1.49 3.23 14.70
CA TYR A 87 -2.08 2.38 13.66
C TYR A 87 -1.70 0.89 13.75
N MET A 88 -0.72 0.53 14.60
CA MET A 88 -0.30 -0.88 14.73
C MET A 88 -0.74 -1.45 16.08
N ASP A 89 -2.02 -1.84 16.21
CA ASP A 89 -2.64 -2.30 17.45
C ASP A 89 -1.91 -3.46 18.13
N LYS A 90 -1.23 -4.30 17.33
CA LYS A 90 -0.45 -5.43 17.86
C LYS A 90 0.91 -5.04 18.45
N VAL A 91 1.31 -3.76 18.32
CA VAL A 91 2.56 -3.25 18.86
C VAL A 91 2.30 -2.57 20.19
N PRO A 92 2.81 -3.09 21.31
CA PRO A 92 2.68 -2.42 22.60
C PRO A 92 3.32 -1.03 22.59
N GLU A 93 2.66 -0.02 23.18
CA GLU A 93 3.15 1.37 23.18
C GLU A 93 4.58 1.50 23.70
N TYR A 94 4.89 0.78 24.81
CA TYR A 94 6.25 0.80 25.37
C TYR A 94 7.30 0.26 24.39
N ALA A 95 6.95 -0.75 23.58
CA ALA A 95 7.86 -1.32 22.60
C ALA A 95 8.09 -0.35 21.42
N ALA A 96 7.04 0.32 20.94
CA ALA A 96 7.15 1.34 19.90
C ALA A 96 8.08 2.49 20.33
N VAL A 97 7.91 3.01 21.55
CA VAL A 97 8.74 4.09 22.11
C VAL A 97 10.19 3.61 22.31
N ASN A 98 10.39 2.49 23.00
CA ASN A 98 11.73 1.99 23.33
C ASN A 98 12.56 1.67 22.08
N GLU A 99 11.96 1.00 21.10
CA GLU A 99 12.68 0.65 19.87
C GLU A 99 12.95 1.90 18.98
N SER A 100 12.08 2.90 18.98
CA SER A 100 12.36 4.19 18.33
C SER A 100 13.53 4.92 19.01
N VAL A 101 13.61 4.89 20.34
CA VAL A 101 14.74 5.44 21.09
C VAL A 101 16.03 4.65 20.79
N ASN A 102 15.97 3.33 20.66
CA ASN A 102 17.11 2.49 20.28
C ASN A 102 17.61 2.80 18.86
N LEU A 103 16.71 3.03 17.91
CA LEU A 103 17.07 3.52 16.57
C LEU A 103 17.75 4.89 16.66
N ALA A 104 17.19 5.83 17.43
CA ALA A 104 17.74 7.15 17.59
C ALA A 104 19.16 7.15 18.21
N LYS A 105 19.40 6.29 19.22
CA LYS A 105 20.74 6.10 19.79
C LYS A 105 21.78 5.74 18.74
N LYS A 106 21.41 4.92 17.76
CA LYS A 106 22.33 4.44 16.73
C LYS A 106 22.47 5.38 15.55
N PHE A 107 21.38 5.96 15.09
CA PHE A 107 21.33 6.68 13.81
C PHE A 107 21.14 8.20 13.94
N CYS A 108 20.69 8.69 15.09
CA CYS A 108 20.33 10.09 15.33
C CYS A 108 21.17 10.70 16.45
N LYS A 109 22.48 10.72 16.31
CA LYS A 109 23.49 11.13 17.32
C LYS A 109 22.98 12.15 18.37
N GLY A 110 22.83 11.71 19.63
CA GLY A 110 22.43 12.57 20.75
C GLY A 110 20.94 12.99 20.78
N ARG A 111 20.10 12.48 19.86
CA ARG A 111 18.70 12.88 19.72
C ARG A 111 17.70 11.95 20.42
N GLN A 112 18.17 10.91 21.11
CA GLN A 112 17.31 9.93 21.78
C GLN A 112 16.34 10.53 22.80
N GLY A 113 16.80 11.57 23.55
CA GLY A 113 15.94 12.29 24.49
C GLY A 113 14.83 13.06 23.80
N PHE A 114 15.13 13.72 22.67
CA PHE A 114 14.15 14.40 21.84
C PHE A 114 13.10 13.43 21.29
N ILE A 115 13.51 12.33 20.65
CA ILE A 115 12.61 11.31 20.12
C ILE A 115 11.71 10.74 21.22
N ASN A 116 12.29 10.40 22.38
CA ASN A 116 11.51 9.90 23.51
C ASN A 116 10.48 10.92 24.00
N GLY A 117 10.88 12.19 24.11
CA GLY A 117 9.97 13.27 24.53
C GLY A 117 8.78 13.40 23.60
N VAL A 118 9.02 13.53 22.28
CA VAL A 118 7.96 13.67 21.28
C VAL A 118 7.01 12.47 21.30
N LEU A 119 7.53 11.23 21.29
CA LEU A 119 6.69 10.04 21.27
C LEU A 119 5.87 9.85 22.55
N ARG A 120 6.42 10.20 23.71
CA ARG A 120 5.67 10.19 24.98
C ARG A 120 4.59 11.27 25.02
N THR A 121 4.85 12.46 24.47
CA THR A 121 3.82 13.49 24.33
C THR A 121 2.72 13.00 23.39
N TYR A 122 3.07 12.41 22.23
CA TYR A 122 2.07 11.81 21.34
C TYR A 122 1.22 10.76 22.03
N THR A 123 1.80 9.84 22.80
CA THR A 123 1.02 8.81 23.55
C THR A 123 -0.03 9.41 24.46
N LYS A 124 0.27 10.58 25.08
CA LYS A 124 -0.69 11.28 25.98
C LYS A 124 -1.73 12.09 25.22
N GLU A 125 -1.35 12.70 24.11
CA GLU A 125 -2.13 13.73 23.41
C GLU A 125 -2.78 13.24 22.11
N LYS A 126 -2.53 12.01 21.65
CA LYS A 126 -2.98 11.51 20.34
C LYS A 126 -4.48 11.71 20.06
N TYR A 127 -5.31 11.67 21.08
CA TYR A 127 -6.76 11.88 20.97
C TYR A 127 -7.19 13.36 21.02
N THR A 128 -6.27 14.27 21.35
CA THR A 128 -6.53 15.71 21.42
C THR A 128 -6.02 16.48 20.21
N ILE A 129 -5.16 15.85 19.38
CA ILE A 129 -4.65 16.44 18.16
C ILE A 129 -5.79 16.53 17.13
N LYS A 130 -6.26 17.75 16.89
CA LYS A 130 -7.32 18.01 15.91
C LYS A 130 -6.71 18.20 14.53
N LEU A 131 -7.41 17.68 13.51
CA LEU A 131 -7.14 17.99 12.12
C LEU A 131 -7.34 19.50 11.84
N PRO A 132 -6.86 20.04 10.70
CA PRO A 132 -7.17 21.40 10.29
C PRO A 132 -8.68 21.66 10.26
N ASP A 133 -9.11 22.90 10.46
CA ASP A 133 -10.52 23.22 10.34
C ASP A 133 -10.95 23.08 8.88
N ARG A 134 -11.94 22.23 8.63
CA ARG A 134 -12.50 21.99 7.30
C ARG A 134 -13.09 23.25 6.69
N THR A 135 -13.69 24.11 7.51
CA THR A 135 -14.36 25.32 7.06
C THR A 135 -13.39 26.43 6.64
N GLU A 136 -12.16 26.42 7.15
CA GLU A 136 -11.13 27.39 6.77
C GLU A 136 -10.37 26.96 5.51
N ASP A 137 -10.00 25.68 5.38
CA ASP A 137 -9.27 25.14 4.22
C ASP A 137 -9.61 23.66 4.02
N GLU A 138 -10.64 23.41 3.23
CA GLU A 138 -11.13 22.05 2.95
C GLU A 138 -10.12 21.19 2.21
N ILE A 139 -9.35 21.74 1.28
CA ILE A 139 -8.31 21.03 0.55
C ILE A 139 -7.21 20.58 1.51
N ARG A 140 -6.79 21.46 2.41
CA ARG A 140 -5.80 21.15 3.42
C ARG A 140 -6.32 20.10 4.41
N TYR A 141 -7.58 20.20 4.82
CA TYR A 141 -8.22 19.20 5.68
C TYR A 141 -8.18 17.81 5.04
N LEU A 142 -8.66 17.68 3.80
CA LEU A 142 -8.66 16.42 3.05
C LEU A 142 -7.25 15.89 2.79
N SER A 143 -6.32 16.79 2.42
CA SER A 143 -4.92 16.45 2.19
C SER A 143 -4.26 15.83 3.43
N ILE A 144 -4.47 16.41 4.60
CA ILE A 144 -3.91 15.88 5.86
C ILE A 144 -4.64 14.62 6.28
N LYS A 145 -5.98 14.62 6.26
CA LYS A 145 -6.81 13.49 6.71
C LYS A 145 -6.51 12.20 5.94
N TYR A 146 -6.40 12.31 4.62
CA TYR A 146 -6.21 11.17 3.72
C TYR A 146 -4.77 11.01 3.21
N SER A 147 -3.88 11.93 3.58
CA SER A 147 -2.45 11.93 3.19
C SER A 147 -2.21 12.01 1.67
N TYR A 148 -3.11 12.67 0.93
CA TYR A 148 -2.95 12.95 -0.50
C TYR A 148 -2.39 14.35 -0.74
N ALA A 149 -1.54 14.48 -1.78
CA ALA A 149 -0.99 15.77 -2.16
C ALA A 149 -2.11 16.75 -2.58
N PRO A 150 -2.09 18.03 -2.14
CA PRO A 150 -3.16 18.99 -2.44
C PRO A 150 -3.48 19.17 -3.92
N TRP A 151 -2.47 19.01 -4.80
CA TRP A 151 -2.67 19.15 -6.24
C TRP A 151 -3.56 18.04 -6.83
N ILE A 152 -3.50 16.81 -6.28
CA ILE A 152 -4.36 15.70 -6.70
C ILE A 152 -5.81 15.99 -6.36
N ILE A 153 -6.06 16.49 -5.14
CA ILE A 153 -7.40 16.86 -4.69
C ILE A 153 -7.97 17.97 -5.59
N ARG A 154 -7.19 19.03 -5.87
CA ARG A 154 -7.61 20.10 -6.78
C ARG A 154 -7.95 19.57 -8.17
N LEU A 155 -7.12 18.69 -8.73
CA LEU A 155 -7.36 18.08 -10.05
C LEU A 155 -8.68 17.31 -10.10
N TRP A 156 -9.04 16.59 -9.04
CA TRP A 156 -10.31 15.86 -8.99
C TRP A 156 -11.50 16.79 -8.79
N LEU A 157 -11.36 17.85 -8.00
CA LEU A 157 -12.40 18.88 -7.81
C LEU A 157 -12.73 19.67 -9.07
N GLU A 158 -11.90 19.64 -10.11
CA GLU A 158 -12.23 20.20 -11.42
C GLU A 158 -13.37 19.43 -12.14
N ARG A 159 -13.65 18.21 -11.74
CA ARG A 159 -14.59 17.30 -12.42
C ARG A 159 -15.67 16.72 -11.53
N TYR A 160 -15.42 16.65 -10.24
CA TYR A 160 -16.27 15.99 -9.26
C TYR A 160 -16.57 16.94 -8.09
N ASP A 161 -17.72 16.74 -7.45
CA ASP A 161 -18.03 17.43 -6.20
C ASP A 161 -17.16 16.94 -5.05
N ILE A 162 -17.19 17.69 -3.95
CA ILE A 162 -16.32 17.47 -2.81
C ILE A 162 -16.65 16.17 -2.06
N ASP A 163 -17.91 15.77 -2.03
CA ASP A 163 -18.34 14.57 -1.31
C ASP A 163 -17.84 13.32 -2.05
N PHE A 164 -17.97 13.31 -3.38
CA PHE A 164 -17.40 12.24 -4.22
C PHE A 164 -15.87 12.19 -4.12
N VAL A 165 -15.19 13.35 -4.11
CA VAL A 165 -13.71 13.38 -3.94
C VAL A 165 -13.32 12.82 -2.58
N GLU A 166 -14.05 13.14 -1.50
CA GLU A 166 -13.75 12.60 -0.18
C GLU A 166 -13.96 11.09 -0.13
N GLU A 167 -15.03 10.56 -0.71
CA GLU A 167 -15.25 9.11 -0.85
C GLU A 167 -14.14 8.42 -1.65
N LEU A 168 -13.68 9.05 -2.74
CA LEU A 168 -12.58 8.55 -3.56
C LEU A 168 -11.25 8.49 -2.79
N LEU A 169 -10.94 9.53 -1.99
CA LEU A 169 -9.77 9.58 -1.12
C LEU A 169 -9.83 8.48 -0.04
N ALA A 170 -11.00 8.29 0.57
CA ALA A 170 -11.22 7.26 1.57
C ALA A 170 -11.04 5.86 0.98
N ALA A 171 -11.69 5.57 -0.14
CA ALA A 171 -11.59 4.29 -0.85
C ALA A 171 -10.16 3.99 -1.32
N GLY A 172 -9.40 5.03 -1.74
CA GLY A 172 -8.01 4.88 -2.16
C GLY A 172 -7.05 4.51 -1.02
N ASN A 173 -7.43 4.73 0.24
CA ASN A 173 -6.65 4.35 1.41
C ASN A 173 -7.04 2.96 1.97
N GLU A 174 -8.11 2.34 1.45
CA GLU A 174 -8.45 0.98 1.83
C GLU A 174 -7.48 -0.01 1.20
N THR A 175 -7.15 -1.06 1.94
CA THR A 175 -6.35 -2.16 1.39
C THR A 175 -7.21 -2.98 0.44
N PRO A 176 -6.92 -3.03 -0.87
CA PRO A 176 -7.73 -3.78 -1.81
C PRO A 176 -7.60 -5.28 -1.59
N ASP A 177 -8.69 -6.01 -1.79
CA ASP A 177 -8.66 -7.46 -1.89
C ASP A 177 -7.83 -7.87 -3.13
N VAL A 178 -7.12 -8.99 -3.01
CA VAL A 178 -6.42 -9.54 -4.18
C VAL A 178 -7.46 -10.06 -5.17
N THR A 179 -7.52 -9.48 -6.35
CA THR A 179 -8.40 -9.92 -7.41
C THR A 179 -7.68 -10.84 -8.39
N ILE A 180 -8.30 -11.94 -8.71
CA ILE A 180 -7.81 -12.90 -9.71
C ILE A 180 -8.80 -13.03 -10.87
N ARG A 181 -8.24 -13.17 -12.07
CA ARG A 181 -8.99 -13.55 -13.27
C ARG A 181 -8.89 -15.05 -13.49
N MET A 182 -10.02 -15.72 -13.49
CA MET A 182 -10.12 -17.14 -13.84
C MET A 182 -9.68 -17.36 -15.30
N ASN A 183 -8.86 -18.38 -15.53
CA ASN A 183 -8.54 -18.86 -16.87
C ASN A 183 -9.59 -19.89 -17.31
N TRP A 184 -10.55 -19.47 -18.10
CA TRP A 184 -11.66 -20.31 -18.56
C TRP A 184 -11.25 -21.41 -19.53
N LEU A 185 -10.06 -21.32 -20.14
CA LEU A 185 -9.52 -22.41 -20.97
C LEU A 185 -9.07 -23.61 -20.13
N LYS A 186 -8.96 -23.44 -18.79
CA LYS A 186 -8.42 -24.45 -17.88
C LYS A 186 -9.39 -24.90 -16.79
N THR A 187 -10.35 -24.09 -16.42
CA THR A 187 -11.24 -24.37 -15.29
C THR A 187 -12.55 -23.61 -15.39
N MET A 188 -13.54 -24.06 -14.62
CA MET A 188 -14.80 -23.36 -14.39
C MET A 188 -14.77 -22.62 -13.04
N LYS A 189 -15.52 -21.52 -12.93
CA LYS A 189 -15.51 -20.66 -11.72
C LYS A 189 -15.85 -21.43 -10.43
N PRO A 190 -16.90 -22.28 -10.38
CA PRO A 190 -17.21 -23.05 -9.17
C PRO A 190 -16.08 -23.98 -8.75
N ASP A 191 -15.39 -24.62 -9.70
CA ASP A 191 -14.27 -25.51 -9.42
C ASP A 191 -13.06 -24.76 -8.88
N LEU A 192 -12.76 -23.59 -9.44
CA LEU A 192 -11.65 -22.74 -8.96
C LEU A 192 -11.93 -22.25 -7.54
N ILE A 193 -13.14 -21.76 -7.26
CA ILE A 193 -13.56 -21.33 -5.93
C ILE A 193 -13.42 -22.47 -4.92
N ARG A 194 -13.96 -23.65 -5.25
CA ARG A 194 -13.84 -24.84 -4.38
C ARG A 194 -12.39 -25.16 -4.06
N ARG A 195 -11.51 -25.22 -5.08
CA ARG A 195 -10.07 -25.51 -4.90
C ARG A 195 -9.36 -24.47 -4.03
N LEU A 196 -9.69 -23.19 -4.17
CA LEU A 196 -9.13 -22.12 -3.36
C LEU A 196 -9.58 -22.22 -1.90
N ASN A 197 -10.88 -22.48 -1.68
CA ASN A 197 -11.44 -22.63 -0.34
C ASN A 197 -10.86 -23.88 0.38
N GLU A 198 -10.66 -24.99 -0.33
CA GLU A 198 -9.99 -26.20 0.18
C GLU A 198 -8.52 -25.93 0.61
N LYS A 199 -7.91 -24.88 0.07
CA LYS A 199 -6.56 -24.41 0.46
C LYS A 199 -6.56 -23.32 1.53
N GLY A 200 -7.74 -22.99 2.09
CA GLY A 200 -7.88 -22.04 3.18
C GLY A 200 -7.96 -20.57 2.74
N PHE A 201 -8.18 -20.31 1.46
CA PHE A 201 -8.46 -18.94 0.98
C PHE A 201 -9.96 -18.65 1.13
N GLU A 202 -10.28 -17.42 1.54
CA GLU A 202 -11.64 -16.91 1.48
C GLU A 202 -11.86 -16.31 0.09
N THR A 203 -12.99 -16.62 -0.54
CA THR A 203 -13.30 -16.15 -1.88
C THR A 203 -14.66 -15.48 -1.94
N SER A 204 -14.74 -14.41 -2.76
CA SER A 204 -16.01 -13.77 -3.13
C SER A 204 -16.02 -13.45 -4.63
N GLU A 205 -17.21 -13.25 -5.19
CA GLU A 205 -17.33 -12.93 -6.61
C GLU A 205 -16.91 -11.49 -6.90
N GLY A 206 -16.32 -11.27 -8.09
CA GLY A 206 -16.06 -9.93 -8.60
C GLY A 206 -17.36 -9.17 -8.85
N LYS A 207 -17.28 -7.85 -8.79
CA LYS A 207 -18.43 -6.95 -8.93
C LYS A 207 -18.68 -6.54 -10.38
N LEU A 208 -17.63 -6.42 -11.19
CA LEU A 208 -17.67 -5.85 -12.53
C LEU A 208 -17.48 -6.91 -13.62
N CYS A 209 -16.71 -7.95 -13.35
CA CYS A 209 -16.32 -8.96 -14.34
C CYS A 209 -16.71 -10.36 -13.91
N LYS A 210 -17.39 -11.11 -14.79
CA LYS A 210 -17.83 -12.49 -14.51
C LYS A 210 -16.68 -13.44 -14.14
N ASN A 211 -15.50 -13.21 -14.68
CA ASN A 211 -14.31 -14.05 -14.45
C ASN A 211 -13.47 -13.59 -13.25
N ALA A 212 -13.85 -12.50 -12.59
CA ALA A 212 -13.19 -11.99 -11.42
C ALA A 212 -13.61 -12.76 -10.16
N ILE A 213 -12.63 -13.01 -9.30
CA ILE A 213 -12.81 -13.57 -7.96
C ILE A 213 -11.91 -12.76 -7.02
N HIS A 214 -12.48 -12.22 -5.95
CA HIS A 214 -11.71 -11.62 -4.87
C HIS A 214 -11.25 -12.72 -3.92
N VAL A 215 -9.98 -12.64 -3.51
CA VAL A 215 -9.35 -13.68 -2.68
C VAL A 215 -8.67 -13.04 -1.48
N LYS A 216 -9.00 -13.53 -0.28
CA LYS A 216 -8.31 -13.19 0.97
C LYS A 216 -7.47 -14.38 1.43
N GLY A 217 -6.27 -14.09 1.91
CA GLY A 217 -5.34 -15.11 2.41
C GLY A 217 -3.90 -14.83 1.97
N SER A 218 -2.96 -15.54 2.55
CA SER A 218 -1.53 -15.39 2.26
C SER A 218 -1.01 -16.55 1.41
N GLY A 219 0.03 -16.27 0.61
CA GLY A 219 0.69 -17.31 -0.18
C GLY A 219 -0.02 -17.72 -1.46
N LEU A 220 -0.97 -16.93 -1.96
CA LEU A 220 -1.75 -17.21 -3.17
C LEU A 220 -0.86 -17.53 -4.38
N LEU A 221 0.20 -16.76 -4.62
CA LEU A 221 1.13 -16.97 -5.74
C LEU A 221 2.07 -18.17 -5.57
N ASN A 222 2.21 -18.68 -4.36
CA ASN A 222 3.01 -19.87 -4.07
C ASN A 222 2.21 -21.17 -4.22
N ASN A 223 0.89 -21.05 -4.43
CA ASN A 223 -0.02 -22.18 -4.51
C ASN A 223 0.12 -22.91 -5.86
N VAL A 224 -0.10 -24.23 -5.83
CA VAL A 224 -0.10 -25.09 -7.02
C VAL A 224 -1.15 -24.68 -8.05
N ILE A 225 -2.29 -24.16 -7.62
CA ILE A 225 -3.39 -23.68 -8.49
C ILE A 225 -2.90 -22.52 -9.38
N TYR A 226 -2.13 -21.57 -8.81
CA TYR A 226 -1.49 -20.50 -9.59
C TYR A 226 -0.44 -21.04 -10.56
N LYS A 227 0.45 -21.93 -10.08
CA LYS A 227 1.51 -22.52 -10.91
C LYS A 227 0.99 -23.29 -12.11
N HIS A 228 -0.20 -23.90 -12.00
CA HIS A 228 -0.87 -24.57 -13.13
C HIS A 228 -1.62 -23.60 -14.05
N GLY A 229 -1.65 -22.30 -13.73
CA GLY A 229 -2.26 -21.26 -14.55
C GLY A 229 -3.78 -21.31 -14.60
N TYR A 230 -4.43 -21.78 -13.52
CA TYR A 230 -5.89 -21.74 -13.41
C TYR A 230 -6.43 -20.32 -13.22
N PHE A 231 -5.58 -19.39 -12.81
CA PHE A 231 -5.89 -17.98 -12.71
C PHE A 231 -4.65 -17.11 -12.88
N SER A 232 -4.88 -15.84 -13.17
CA SER A 232 -3.88 -14.76 -13.14
C SER A 232 -4.31 -13.70 -12.14
N VAL A 233 -3.37 -13.03 -11.47
CA VAL A 233 -3.68 -11.85 -10.66
C VAL A 233 -3.92 -10.67 -11.59
N GLN A 234 -5.11 -10.10 -11.54
CA GLN A 234 -5.49 -8.95 -12.36
C GLN A 234 -6.67 -8.24 -11.70
N ASP A 235 -6.62 -6.91 -11.69
CA ASP A 235 -7.71 -6.08 -11.22
C ASP A 235 -8.89 -6.06 -12.22
N GLU A 236 -10.13 -5.89 -11.73
CA GLU A 236 -11.33 -5.91 -12.55
C GLU A 236 -11.35 -4.80 -13.61
N ALA A 237 -10.86 -3.59 -13.29
CA ALA A 237 -10.76 -2.52 -14.26
C ALA A 237 -9.83 -2.88 -15.44
N SER A 238 -8.75 -3.62 -15.16
CA SER A 238 -7.88 -4.17 -16.21
C SER A 238 -8.54 -5.29 -17.03
N MET A 239 -9.41 -6.09 -16.41
CA MET A 239 -10.19 -7.12 -17.12
C MET A 239 -11.19 -6.48 -18.07
N LEU A 240 -11.88 -5.41 -17.64
CA LEU A 240 -12.83 -4.66 -18.47
C LEU A 240 -12.22 -4.15 -19.77
N THR A 241 -10.94 -3.77 -19.78
CA THR A 241 -10.25 -3.36 -21.01
C THR A 241 -10.29 -4.46 -22.07
N SER A 242 -9.97 -5.70 -21.67
CA SER A 242 -10.01 -6.86 -22.58
C SER A 242 -11.43 -7.27 -22.96
N GLU A 243 -12.41 -7.03 -22.07
CA GLU A 243 -13.84 -7.27 -22.35
C GLU A 243 -14.39 -6.25 -23.36
N LYS A 244 -14.01 -4.99 -23.22
CA LYS A 244 -14.45 -3.92 -24.14
C LYS A 244 -13.85 -4.04 -25.52
N LEU A 245 -12.63 -4.60 -25.63
CA LEU A 245 -12.00 -4.89 -26.92
C LEU A 245 -12.76 -5.98 -27.69
N ASP A 246 -13.40 -6.91 -26.96
CA ASP A 246 -14.17 -8.06 -27.49
C ASP A 246 -13.43 -8.84 -28.60
N PRO A 247 -12.21 -9.33 -28.33
CA PRO A 247 -11.38 -9.96 -29.35
C PRO A 247 -11.98 -11.29 -29.82
N GLN A 248 -11.95 -11.52 -31.12
CA GLN A 248 -12.50 -12.72 -31.78
C GLN A 248 -11.39 -13.69 -32.18
N LYS A 249 -11.72 -14.97 -32.32
CA LYS A 249 -10.79 -16.01 -32.83
C LYS A 249 -10.27 -15.63 -34.21
N GLY A 250 -8.96 -15.58 -34.36
CA GLY A 250 -8.30 -15.26 -35.62
C GLY A 250 -7.89 -13.79 -35.76
N ASP A 251 -8.25 -12.93 -34.82
CA ASP A 251 -7.89 -11.52 -34.88
C ASP A 251 -6.38 -11.30 -34.84
N LEU A 252 -5.96 -10.18 -35.44
CA LEU A 252 -4.64 -9.60 -35.29
C LEU A 252 -4.75 -8.39 -34.34
N ILE A 253 -4.14 -8.50 -33.17
CA ILE A 253 -4.23 -7.48 -32.12
C ILE A 253 -2.83 -6.97 -31.78
N MET A 254 -2.71 -5.65 -31.55
CA MET A 254 -1.49 -5.03 -31.06
C MET A 254 -1.68 -4.57 -29.61
N ASP A 255 -0.83 -5.08 -28.70
CA ASP A 255 -0.77 -4.64 -27.31
C ASP A 255 0.49 -3.79 -27.10
N VAL A 256 0.35 -2.47 -27.30
CA VAL A 256 1.47 -1.51 -27.21
C VAL A 256 1.99 -1.29 -25.78
N CYS A 257 1.30 -1.83 -24.76
CA CYS A 257 1.68 -1.76 -23.35
C CYS A 257 1.60 -3.14 -22.70
N ALA A 258 2.13 -4.16 -23.37
CA ALA A 258 1.94 -5.57 -23.05
C ALA A 258 2.46 -6.00 -21.66
N ALA A 259 3.59 -5.47 -21.22
CA ALA A 259 4.23 -5.89 -19.97
C ALA A 259 3.40 -5.54 -18.71
N PRO A 260 3.24 -6.46 -17.77
CA PRO A 260 3.75 -7.84 -17.66
C PRO A 260 2.88 -8.92 -18.33
N GLY A 261 1.90 -8.58 -19.16
CA GLY A 261 1.12 -9.54 -19.95
C GLY A 261 -0.32 -9.75 -19.46
N GLY A 262 -0.77 -9.06 -18.43
CA GLY A 262 -2.10 -9.30 -17.85
C GLY A 262 -3.25 -9.12 -18.86
N LYS A 263 -3.22 -8.07 -19.69
CA LYS A 263 -4.20 -7.82 -20.76
C LYS A 263 -3.97 -8.74 -21.95
N THR A 264 -2.69 -8.89 -22.38
CA THR A 264 -2.30 -9.79 -23.48
C THR A 264 -2.83 -11.21 -23.26
N PHE A 265 -2.63 -11.78 -22.05
CA PHE A 265 -3.13 -13.13 -21.75
C PHE A 265 -4.66 -13.19 -21.66
N ALA A 266 -5.30 -12.14 -21.14
CA ALA A 266 -6.77 -12.05 -21.14
C ALA A 266 -7.34 -12.05 -22.56
N ILE A 267 -6.69 -11.33 -23.48
CA ILE A 267 -7.04 -11.29 -24.90
C ILE A 267 -6.82 -12.67 -25.55
N ALA A 268 -5.66 -13.30 -25.33
CA ALA A 268 -5.35 -14.62 -25.86
C ALA A 268 -6.35 -15.69 -25.40
N GLU A 269 -6.74 -15.66 -24.13
CA GLU A 269 -7.79 -16.55 -23.61
C GLU A 269 -9.11 -16.32 -24.36
N ARG A 270 -9.55 -15.07 -24.57
CA ARG A 270 -10.78 -14.74 -25.31
C ARG A 270 -10.74 -15.20 -26.76
N MET A 271 -9.60 -15.12 -27.39
CA MET A 271 -9.34 -15.61 -28.75
C MET A 271 -9.24 -17.16 -28.81
N ASP A 272 -9.38 -17.88 -27.68
CA ASP A 272 -9.19 -19.35 -27.62
C ASP A 272 -7.80 -19.77 -28.12
N ASN A 273 -6.78 -18.94 -27.87
CA ASN A 273 -5.41 -19.04 -28.38
C ASN A 273 -5.31 -19.14 -29.92
N LYS A 274 -6.26 -18.55 -30.65
CA LYS A 274 -6.29 -18.52 -32.12
C LYS A 274 -6.22 -17.08 -32.60
N GLY A 275 -5.16 -16.73 -33.33
CA GLY A 275 -4.88 -15.38 -33.82
C GLY A 275 -3.44 -14.98 -33.55
N LEU A 276 -3.15 -13.69 -33.67
CA LEU A 276 -1.83 -13.12 -33.43
C LEU A 276 -1.95 -11.89 -32.55
N ILE A 277 -1.15 -11.85 -31.48
CA ILE A 277 -1.00 -10.66 -30.62
C ILE A 277 0.45 -10.20 -30.71
N ILE A 278 0.66 -8.92 -31.04
CA ILE A 278 1.96 -8.28 -31.24
C ILE A 278 2.20 -7.27 -30.12
#